data_d2ff5e27be78df7f5acb001b9dcff578
#
_entry.id   d2ff5e27be78df7f5acb001b9dcff578
#
_cell.length_a   1.000
_cell.length_b   1.000
_cell.length_c   1.000
_cell.angle_alpha   90.00
_cell.angle_beta   90.00
_cell.angle_gamma   90.00
#
_symmetry.space_group_name_H-M   'P 1'
#
loop_
_entity.id
_entity.type
_entity.pdbx_description
1 polymer ?
#
loop_
_entity_poly.entity_id
_entity_poly.type
_entity_poly.pdbx_seq_one_letter_code
_entity_poly.pdbx_strand_id
1 'polypeptide(L)'
;MAEFEKMNEQELEEIAGGFSAGTWVTVRGLQTGYLALRTAPNYDYANEIRGSESYNGQVLQITGGYSAGPDGRTYVWVFNPRSGMSGWTNAQFLA
;
A
#
# COMPACT_ATOMS: atom_id res chain seq x y z
N MET A 1 3.45 -19.72 0.93
CA MET A 1 4.46 -20.64 0.43
C MET A 1 5.84 -20.03 0.51
N ALA A 2 6.85 -20.87 0.55
CA ALA A 2 8.20 -20.39 0.82
C ALA A 2 8.73 -19.43 -0.26
N GLU A 3 8.44 -19.70 -1.53
CA GLU A 3 8.87 -18.83 -2.63
C GLU A 3 8.26 -17.45 -2.51
N PHE A 4 6.99 -17.39 -2.11
CA PHE A 4 6.31 -16.13 -1.93
C PHE A 4 6.99 -15.31 -0.85
N GLU A 5 7.31 -15.95 0.26
CA GLU A 5 7.97 -15.29 1.40
C GLU A 5 9.39 -14.87 1.07
N LYS A 6 10.01 -15.50 0.09
CA LYS A 6 11.38 -15.19 -0.32
C LYS A 6 11.46 -14.17 -1.43
N MET A 7 10.31 -13.65 -1.87
CA MET A 7 10.28 -12.63 -2.91
C MET A 7 11.05 -11.40 -2.42
N ASN A 8 11.98 -10.92 -3.23
CA ASN A 8 12.79 -9.77 -2.85
C ASN A 8 12.06 -8.46 -3.17
N GLU A 9 12.62 -7.37 -2.69
CA GLU A 9 11.99 -6.06 -2.85
C GLU A 9 11.80 -5.68 -4.30
N GLN A 10 12.77 -6.00 -5.15
CA GLN A 10 12.68 -5.67 -6.57
C GLN A 10 11.53 -6.40 -7.25
N GLU A 11 11.33 -7.67 -6.91
CA GLU A 11 10.21 -8.44 -7.45
C GLU A 11 8.87 -7.86 -7.00
N LEU A 12 8.80 -7.44 -5.75
CA LEU A 12 7.59 -6.82 -5.22
C LEU A 12 7.32 -5.48 -5.89
N GLU A 13 8.35 -4.70 -6.17
CA GLU A 13 8.22 -3.44 -6.90
C GLU A 13 7.66 -3.66 -8.29
N GLU A 14 8.13 -4.69 -8.99
CA GLU A 14 7.63 -5.01 -10.33
C GLU A 14 6.15 -5.37 -10.29
N ILE A 15 5.74 -6.17 -9.31
CA ILE A 15 4.34 -6.55 -9.14
C ILE A 15 3.49 -5.33 -8.82
N ALA A 16 4.01 -4.41 -8.03
CA ALA A 16 3.29 -3.22 -7.57
C ALA A 16 3.39 -2.05 -8.55
N GLY A 17 3.98 -2.23 -9.74
CA GLY A 17 4.09 -1.17 -10.72
C GLY A 17 5.40 -0.41 -10.70
N GLY A 18 6.40 -0.90 -9.97
CA GLY A 18 7.75 -0.35 -10.01
C GLY A 18 7.99 0.93 -9.23
N PHE A 19 7.13 1.25 -8.27
CA PHE A 19 7.30 2.48 -7.49
C PHE A 19 8.46 2.37 -6.51
N SER A 20 9.29 3.39 -6.47
CA SER A 20 10.43 3.49 -5.56
C SER A 20 10.11 4.43 -4.40
N ALA A 21 10.85 4.29 -3.30
CA ALA A 21 10.71 5.19 -2.17
C ALA A 21 10.92 6.64 -2.62
N GLY A 22 10.09 7.53 -2.12
CA GLY A 22 10.09 8.94 -2.49
C GLY A 22 9.12 9.28 -3.62
N THR A 23 8.61 8.28 -4.36
CA THR A 23 7.67 8.51 -5.44
C THR A 23 6.31 8.92 -4.90
N TRP A 24 5.70 9.93 -5.52
CA TRP A 24 4.31 10.30 -5.25
C TRP A 24 3.41 9.51 -6.16
N VAL A 25 2.35 8.97 -5.59
CA VAL A 25 1.38 8.15 -6.33
C VAL A 25 -0.03 8.66 -6.07
N THR A 26 -0.95 8.29 -6.94
CA THR A 26 -2.35 8.69 -6.84
C THR A 26 -3.21 7.47 -6.55
N VAL A 27 -4.16 7.60 -5.66
CA VAL A 27 -5.14 6.54 -5.39
C VAL A 27 -6.09 6.43 -6.56
N ARG A 28 -6.28 5.22 -7.07
CA ARG A 28 -7.11 4.93 -8.24
C ARG A 28 -7.77 3.57 -8.13
N GLY A 29 -8.87 3.44 -8.85
CA GLY A 29 -9.51 2.14 -9.06
C GLY A 29 -10.37 1.67 -7.92
N LEU A 30 -10.61 2.50 -6.91
CA LEU A 30 -11.58 2.15 -5.88
C LEU A 30 -12.97 2.18 -6.47
N GLN A 31 -13.70 1.10 -6.33
CA GLN A 31 -15.08 1.02 -6.81
C GLN A 31 -16.00 1.80 -5.89
N THR A 32 -15.79 1.65 -4.59
CA THR A 32 -16.52 2.37 -3.55
C THR A 32 -15.62 2.54 -2.35
N GLY A 33 -15.97 3.45 -1.45
CA GLY A 33 -15.30 3.57 -0.17
C GLY A 33 -13.92 4.20 -0.26
N TYR A 34 -13.01 3.69 0.52
CA TYR A 34 -11.72 4.31 0.76
C TYR A 34 -10.59 3.28 0.75
N LEU A 35 -9.37 3.79 0.60
CA LEU A 35 -8.15 3.02 0.78
C LEU A 35 -7.58 3.36 2.15
N ALA A 36 -7.45 2.37 3.03
CA ALA A 36 -6.93 2.56 4.37
C ALA A 36 -5.43 2.31 4.42
N LEU A 37 -4.75 3.03 5.31
CA LEU A 37 -3.44 2.62 5.77
C LEU A 37 -3.63 1.59 6.88
N ARG A 38 -2.71 0.62 6.95
CA ARG A 38 -2.83 -0.51 7.86
C ARG A 38 -1.57 -0.68 8.69
N THR A 39 -1.72 -1.26 9.87
CA THR A 39 -0.59 -1.53 10.74
C THR A 39 0.19 -2.76 10.32
N ALA A 40 -0.38 -3.58 9.45
CA ALA A 40 0.25 -4.80 8.95
C ALA A 40 -0.06 -4.97 7.47
N PRO A 41 0.81 -5.66 6.70
CA PRO A 41 0.62 -5.84 5.26
C PRO A 41 -0.34 -6.99 4.96
N ASN A 42 -1.58 -6.84 5.38
CA ASN A 42 -2.64 -7.79 5.07
C ASN A 42 -3.99 -7.09 5.13
N TYR A 43 -5.01 -7.72 4.56
CA TYR A 43 -6.35 -7.19 4.53
C TYR A 43 -7.11 -7.68 5.76
N ASP A 44 -7.16 -6.85 6.78
CA ASP A 44 -7.86 -7.14 8.02
C ASP A 44 -8.47 -5.83 8.52
N TYR A 45 -9.77 -5.83 8.66
CA TYR A 45 -10.49 -4.64 9.11
C TYR A 45 -9.92 -4.11 10.44
N ALA A 46 -9.50 -5.00 11.30
CA ALA A 46 -8.98 -4.63 12.62
C ALA A 46 -7.64 -3.88 12.57
N ASN A 47 -6.91 -3.96 11.44
CA ASN A 47 -5.62 -3.27 11.34
C ASN A 47 -5.68 -1.93 10.61
N GLU A 48 -6.88 -1.47 10.23
CA GLU A 48 -7.02 -0.16 9.60
C GLU A 48 -6.72 0.95 10.61
N ILE A 49 -5.92 1.93 10.16
CA ILE A 49 -5.58 3.07 10.98
C ILE A 49 -6.64 4.15 10.76
N ARG A 50 -7.36 4.50 11.82
CA ARG A 50 -8.40 5.51 11.74
C ARG A 50 -7.82 6.87 11.36
N GLY A 51 -8.52 7.57 10.47
CA GLY A 51 -8.10 8.88 10.02
C GLY A 51 -7.12 8.84 8.87
N SER A 52 -6.72 7.66 8.43
CA SER A 52 -5.75 7.51 7.35
C SER A 52 -6.42 7.32 5.99
N GLU A 53 -7.73 7.34 5.91
CA GLU A 53 -8.48 7.00 4.70
C GLU A 53 -8.14 7.93 3.55
N SER A 54 -8.01 7.34 2.36
CA SER A 54 -7.77 8.07 1.13
C SER A 54 -8.79 7.66 0.08
N TYR A 55 -9.09 8.57 -0.83
CA TYR A 55 -10.09 8.36 -1.87
C TYR A 55 -9.45 8.55 -3.24
N ASN A 56 -10.11 8.05 -4.28
CA ASN A 56 -9.63 8.20 -5.65
C ASN A 56 -9.21 9.64 -5.93
N GLY A 57 -8.04 9.81 -6.52
CA GLY A 57 -7.49 11.11 -6.87
C GLY A 57 -6.59 11.72 -5.81
N GLN A 58 -6.58 11.19 -4.60
CA GLN A 58 -5.71 11.72 -3.56
C GLN A 58 -4.32 11.14 -3.68
N VAL A 59 -3.31 11.89 -3.21
CA VAL A 59 -1.92 11.49 -3.36
C VAL A 59 -1.38 10.91 -2.07
N LEU A 60 -0.48 9.94 -2.23
CA LEU A 60 0.29 9.34 -1.16
C LEU A 60 1.75 9.32 -1.60
N GLN A 61 2.66 9.22 -0.66
CA GLN A 61 4.08 9.09 -0.99
C GLN A 61 4.58 7.72 -0.57
N ILE A 62 5.27 7.03 -1.47
CA ILE A 62 5.96 5.80 -1.13
C ILE A 62 7.15 6.17 -0.25
N THR A 63 7.19 5.66 0.97
CA THR A 63 8.26 6.00 1.92
C THR A 63 8.97 4.78 2.49
N GLY A 64 8.52 3.59 2.14
CA GLY A 64 9.13 2.37 2.62
C GLY A 64 9.13 1.27 1.58
N GLY A 65 9.30 0.05 2.03
CA GLY A 65 9.39 -1.09 1.15
C GLY A 65 8.06 -1.73 0.83
N TYR A 66 8.13 -2.85 0.16
CA TYR A 66 6.98 -3.67 -0.24
C TYR A 66 6.91 -4.93 0.59
N SER A 67 5.73 -5.48 0.70
CA SER A 67 5.52 -6.75 1.39
C SER A 67 4.40 -7.52 0.72
N ALA A 68 4.62 -8.80 0.52
CA ALA A 68 3.59 -9.69 0.02
C ALA A 68 2.69 -10.10 1.18
N GLY A 69 1.40 -9.86 1.04
CA GLY A 69 0.45 -10.24 2.04
C GLY A 69 0.05 -11.72 1.92
N PRO A 70 -0.46 -12.30 3.00
CA PRO A 70 -0.91 -13.70 2.97
C PRO A 70 -2.12 -13.93 2.07
N ASP A 71 -2.80 -12.85 1.69
CA ASP A 71 -3.98 -12.88 0.82
C ASP A 71 -3.63 -12.78 -0.66
N GLY A 72 -2.35 -12.84 -1.01
CA GLY A 72 -1.90 -12.73 -2.39
C GLY A 72 -1.77 -11.31 -2.91
N ARG A 73 -2.06 -10.32 -2.08
CA ARG A 73 -1.93 -8.92 -2.44
C ARG A 73 -0.55 -8.40 -2.11
N THR A 74 -0.12 -7.36 -2.83
CA THR A 74 1.14 -6.69 -2.53
C THR A 74 0.84 -5.38 -1.82
N TYR A 75 1.51 -5.17 -0.70
CA TYR A 75 1.36 -3.97 0.11
C TYR A 75 2.63 -3.14 0.04
N VAL A 76 2.48 -1.85 0.22
CA VAL A 76 3.60 -0.91 0.21
C VAL A 76 3.43 0.07 1.37
N TRP A 77 4.55 0.47 1.96
CA TRP A 77 4.56 1.43 3.05
C TRP A 77 4.52 2.84 2.49
N VAL A 78 3.52 3.61 2.88
CA VAL A 78 3.30 4.94 2.34
C VAL A 78 3.02 5.94 3.45
N PHE A 79 3.18 7.21 3.11
CA PHE A 79 2.83 8.35 3.94
C PHE A 79 1.65 9.08 3.31
N ASN A 80 0.65 9.39 4.13
CA ASN A 80 -0.50 10.17 3.71
C ASN A 80 -0.34 11.60 4.22
N PRO A 81 -0.07 12.59 3.34
CA PRO A 81 0.18 13.97 3.78
C PRO A 81 -1.06 14.65 4.37
N ARG A 82 -2.25 14.19 4.01
CA ARG A 82 -3.47 14.78 4.55
C ARG A 82 -3.66 14.46 6.04
N SER A 83 -3.33 13.25 6.42
CA SER A 83 -3.49 12.80 7.80
C SER A 83 -2.21 12.87 8.61
N GLY A 84 -1.06 12.94 7.95
CA GLY A 84 0.24 12.85 8.60
C GLY A 84 0.58 11.45 9.06
N MET A 85 -0.15 10.45 8.60
CA MET A 85 0.01 9.06 9.02
C MET A 85 0.72 8.23 7.98
N SER A 86 1.41 7.18 8.44
CA SER A 86 2.09 6.21 7.59
C SER A 86 1.57 4.81 7.89
N GLY A 87 1.62 3.96 6.88
CA GLY A 87 1.18 2.58 7.06
C GLY A 87 1.24 1.79 5.77
N TRP A 88 0.82 0.54 5.85
CA TRP A 88 0.74 -0.36 4.71
C TRP A 88 -0.54 -0.13 3.94
N THR A 89 -0.46 -0.15 2.62
CA THR A 89 -1.65 -0.06 1.79
C THR A 89 -1.51 -0.95 0.56
N ASN A 90 -2.64 -1.34 0.00
CA ASN A 90 -2.68 -2.23 -1.16
C ASN A 90 -2.19 -1.48 -2.40
N ALA A 91 -1.08 -1.94 -2.96
CA ALA A 91 -0.44 -1.30 -4.10
C ALA A 91 -1.29 -1.33 -5.37
N GLN A 92 -2.26 -2.22 -5.45
CA GLN A 92 -3.16 -2.34 -6.59
C GLN A 92 -3.91 -1.02 -6.88
N PHE A 93 -4.15 -0.23 -5.85
CA PHE A 93 -4.93 1.01 -5.99
C PHE A 93 -4.06 2.26 -6.10
N LEU A 94 -2.79 2.09 -6.46
CA LEU A 94 -1.86 3.20 -6.62
C LEU A 94 -1.38 3.31 -8.06
N ALA A 95 -1.21 4.54 -8.54
CA ALA A 95 -0.68 4.78 -9.87
C ALA A 95 0.19 6.05 -9.96
#